data_853ebf34988fe219b437677005bced85
#
_entry.id   853ebf34988fe219b437677005bced85
#
_cell.length_a   1.000
_cell.length_b   1.000
_cell.length_c   1.000
_cell.angle_alpha   90.00
_cell.angle_beta   90.00
_cell.angle_gamma   90.00
#
_symmetry.space_group_name_H-M   'P 1'
#
loop_
_entity.id
_entity.type
_entity.pdbx_description
1 polymer ?
#
loop_
_entity_poly.entity_id
_entity_poly.type
_entity_poly.pdbx_seq_one_letter_code
_entity_poly.pdbx_strand_id
1 'polypeptide(L)'
;MQISKDIAAIGRYLRRQRNRYMAHLGLKSIHARLLLDILDCPGISQDGLAQKAGFDKSNIARQVAVLEEAGFVKRTPSPTDKRVLELTPTEKTLTLQPELLTAMEQWEEKLISVLSREETQLLTGLLDKLRTAAMEDEE
;
A
#
# COMPACT_ATOMS: atom_id res chain seq x y z
N MET A 1 3.75 -15.78 -20.25
CA MET A 1 2.75 -16.57 -19.50
C MET A 1 3.29 -16.99 -18.12
N GLN A 2 4.47 -17.57 -18.05
CA GLN A 2 5.05 -17.99 -16.78
C GLN A 2 5.33 -16.80 -15.85
N ILE A 3 5.92 -15.73 -16.36
CA ILE A 3 6.22 -14.50 -15.60
C ILE A 3 4.96 -13.95 -14.91
N SER A 4 3.86 -13.84 -15.63
CA SER A 4 2.59 -13.34 -15.09
C SER A 4 2.07 -14.22 -13.94
N LYS A 5 2.18 -15.54 -14.11
CA LYS A 5 1.77 -16.50 -13.08
C LYS A 5 2.62 -16.39 -11.82
N ASP A 6 3.94 -16.21 -11.99
CA ASP A 6 4.87 -16.12 -10.88
C ASP A 6 4.67 -14.80 -10.12
N ILE A 7 4.51 -13.68 -10.82
CA ILE A 7 4.20 -12.40 -10.21
C ILE A 7 2.90 -12.49 -9.41
N ALA A 8 1.85 -13.11 -9.98
CA ALA A 8 0.57 -13.29 -9.30
C ALA A 8 0.70 -14.17 -8.05
N ALA A 9 1.48 -15.25 -8.12
CA ALA A 9 1.70 -16.15 -6.99
C ALA A 9 2.42 -15.44 -5.84
N ILE A 10 3.46 -14.67 -6.15
CA ILE A 10 4.21 -13.87 -5.17
C ILE A 10 3.30 -12.82 -4.57
N GLY A 11 2.50 -12.13 -5.39
CA GLY A 11 1.53 -11.15 -4.93
C GLY A 11 0.51 -11.74 -3.95
N ARG A 12 0.00 -12.94 -4.24
CA ARG A 12 -0.91 -13.66 -3.33
C ARG A 12 -0.24 -14.00 -2.00
N TYR A 13 1.01 -14.42 -2.02
CA TYR A 13 1.78 -14.70 -0.79
C TYR A 13 1.87 -13.44 0.08
N LEU A 14 2.32 -12.33 -0.49
CA LEU A 14 2.45 -11.07 0.25
C LEU A 14 1.10 -10.57 0.78
N ARG A 15 0.04 -10.72 -0.01
CA ARG A 15 -1.32 -10.36 0.42
C ARG A 15 -1.77 -11.19 1.62
N ARG A 16 -1.51 -12.50 1.62
CA ARG A 16 -1.86 -13.37 2.75
C ARG A 16 -1.11 -12.98 4.02
N GLN A 17 0.17 -12.64 3.91
CA GLN A 17 0.95 -12.20 5.07
C GLN A 17 0.37 -10.90 5.65
N ARG A 18 0.08 -9.93 4.79
CA ARG A 18 -0.53 -8.67 5.21
C ARG A 18 -1.93 -8.88 5.82
N ASN A 19 -2.75 -9.72 5.22
CA ASN A 19 -4.07 -10.04 5.76
C ASN A 19 -3.99 -10.63 7.18
N ARG A 20 -3.08 -11.57 7.40
CA ARG A 20 -2.87 -12.17 8.72
C ARG A 20 -2.45 -11.13 9.76
N TYR A 21 -1.51 -10.27 9.38
CA TYR A 21 -1.02 -9.22 10.28
C TYR A 21 -2.12 -8.21 10.61
N MET A 22 -2.88 -7.79 9.60
CA MET A 22 -3.90 -6.75 9.77
C MET A 22 -5.19 -7.28 10.44
N ALA A 23 -5.40 -8.60 10.46
CA ALA A 23 -6.64 -9.20 10.96
C ALA A 23 -6.93 -8.83 12.44
N HIS A 24 -5.91 -8.80 13.29
CA HIS A 24 -6.08 -8.44 14.70
C HIS A 24 -6.38 -6.94 14.92
N LEU A 25 -6.18 -6.12 13.88
CA LEU A 25 -6.59 -4.71 13.87
C LEU A 25 -7.99 -4.53 13.26
N GLY A 26 -8.64 -5.63 12.83
CA GLY A 26 -9.91 -5.58 12.11
C GLY A 26 -9.78 -5.08 10.69
N LEU A 27 -8.58 -5.14 10.11
CA LEU A 27 -8.25 -4.60 8.81
C LEU A 27 -7.78 -5.69 7.84
N LYS A 28 -7.61 -5.32 6.57
CA LYS A 28 -7.19 -6.21 5.48
C LYS A 28 -5.88 -5.71 4.85
N SER A 29 -5.32 -6.52 3.96
CA SER A 29 -4.11 -6.21 3.21
C SER A 29 -4.15 -4.84 2.52
N ILE A 30 -5.26 -4.49 1.88
CA ILE A 30 -5.43 -3.20 1.22
C ILE A 30 -5.25 -2.04 2.19
N HIS A 31 -5.73 -2.18 3.42
CA HIS A 31 -5.62 -1.14 4.44
C HIS A 31 -4.16 -0.88 4.84
N ALA A 32 -3.34 -1.94 4.93
CA ALA A 32 -1.90 -1.78 5.19
C ALA A 32 -1.24 -0.91 4.12
N ARG A 33 -1.52 -1.20 2.85
CA ARG A 33 -0.98 -0.43 1.74
C ARG A 33 -1.44 1.03 1.77
N LEU A 34 -2.73 1.26 1.97
CA LEU A 34 -3.27 2.62 2.02
C LEU A 34 -2.70 3.42 3.19
N LEU A 35 -2.55 2.80 4.35
CA LEU A 35 -1.93 3.46 5.51
C LEU A 35 -0.48 3.84 5.24
N LEU A 36 0.29 2.96 4.61
CA LEU A 36 1.68 3.28 4.25
C LEU A 36 1.75 4.43 3.24
N ASP A 37 0.86 4.45 2.24
CA ASP A 37 0.80 5.54 1.26
C ASP A 37 0.41 6.87 1.92
N ILE A 38 -0.51 6.86 2.88
CA ILE A 38 -0.90 8.06 3.63
C ILE A 38 0.21 8.52 4.57
N LEU A 39 0.91 7.60 5.22
CA LEU A 39 2.07 7.92 6.06
C LEU A 39 3.21 8.54 5.24
N ASP A 40 3.40 8.05 4.03
CA ASP A 40 4.42 8.56 3.09
C ASP A 40 4.11 9.97 2.59
N CYS A 41 2.82 10.27 2.43
CA CYS A 41 2.34 11.55 1.90
C CYS A 41 1.15 12.06 2.74
N PRO A 42 1.37 12.52 3.98
CA PRO A 42 0.30 13.06 4.81
C PRO A 42 -0.34 14.28 4.11
N GLY A 43 -1.66 14.33 4.12
CA GLY A 43 -2.39 15.37 3.40
C GLY A 43 -2.73 15.01 1.95
N ILE A 44 -2.34 13.83 1.49
CA ILE A 44 -2.71 13.36 0.14
C ILE A 44 -4.23 13.42 -0.03
N SER A 45 -4.69 13.88 -1.21
CA SER A 45 -6.10 13.86 -1.51
C SER A 45 -6.59 12.42 -1.69
N GLN A 46 -7.88 12.19 -1.43
CA GLN A 46 -8.48 10.87 -1.62
C GLN A 46 -8.35 10.40 -3.07
N ASP A 47 -8.53 11.30 -4.05
CA ASP A 47 -8.30 11.02 -5.45
C ASP A 47 -6.83 10.73 -5.77
N GLY A 48 -5.91 11.47 -5.16
CA GLY A 48 -4.47 11.23 -5.28
C GLY A 48 -4.06 9.87 -4.72
N LEU A 49 -4.67 9.45 -3.62
CA LEU A 49 -4.45 8.11 -3.05
C LEU A 49 -4.94 7.02 -4.00
N ALA A 50 -6.10 7.19 -4.62
CA ALA A 50 -6.64 6.25 -5.59
C ALA A 50 -5.67 6.07 -6.78
N GLN A 51 -5.13 7.17 -7.30
CA GLN A 51 -4.16 7.16 -8.38
C GLN A 51 -2.86 6.46 -7.96
N LYS A 52 -2.31 6.81 -6.80
CA LYS A 52 -1.06 6.23 -6.28
C LYS A 52 -1.20 4.72 -6.01
N ALA A 53 -2.33 4.30 -5.47
CA ALA A 53 -2.60 2.91 -5.13
C ALA A 53 -3.02 2.06 -6.34
N GLY A 54 -3.44 2.67 -7.45
CA GLY A 54 -3.91 1.98 -8.63
C GLY A 54 -5.31 1.36 -8.48
N PHE A 55 -6.16 1.99 -7.68
CA PHE A 55 -7.55 1.56 -7.49
C PHE A 55 -8.53 2.64 -7.96
N ASP A 56 -9.77 2.24 -8.25
CA ASP A 56 -10.80 3.19 -8.62
C ASP A 56 -11.22 4.06 -7.42
N LYS A 57 -11.73 5.26 -7.70
CA LYS A 57 -12.09 6.26 -6.70
C LYS A 57 -13.18 5.76 -5.73
N SER A 58 -14.15 5.00 -6.24
CA SER A 58 -15.24 4.47 -5.43
C SER A 58 -14.75 3.46 -4.42
N ASN A 59 -13.86 2.55 -4.84
CA ASN A 59 -13.25 1.56 -3.94
C ASN A 59 -12.41 2.26 -2.85
N ILE A 60 -11.57 3.23 -3.24
CA ILE A 60 -10.76 3.98 -2.28
C ILE A 60 -11.65 4.73 -1.28
N ALA A 61 -12.72 5.37 -1.73
CA ALA A 61 -13.66 6.06 -0.83
C ALA A 61 -14.22 5.10 0.23
N ARG A 62 -14.60 3.88 -0.17
CA ARG A 62 -15.10 2.85 0.75
C ARG A 62 -14.02 2.39 1.74
N GLN A 63 -12.81 2.14 1.24
CA GLN A 63 -11.70 1.67 2.09
C GLN A 63 -11.23 2.76 3.07
N VAL A 64 -11.18 4.00 2.64
CA VAL A 64 -10.85 5.13 3.50
C VAL A 64 -11.94 5.33 4.57
N ALA A 65 -13.21 5.13 4.23
CA ALA A 65 -14.30 5.19 5.21
C ALA A 65 -14.12 4.13 6.31
N VAL A 66 -13.70 2.92 5.95
CA VAL A 66 -13.37 1.85 6.92
C VAL A 66 -12.23 2.30 7.85
N LEU A 67 -11.16 2.85 7.27
CA LEU A 67 -10.00 3.34 8.03
C LEU A 67 -10.37 4.51 8.96
N GLU A 68 -11.21 5.41 8.50
CA GLU A 68 -11.66 6.54 9.29
C GLU A 68 -12.53 6.08 10.47
N GLU A 69 -13.49 5.20 10.23
CA GLU A 69 -14.35 4.65 11.28
C GLU A 69 -13.56 3.89 12.34
N ALA A 70 -12.53 3.15 11.91
CA ALA A 70 -11.63 2.42 12.80
C ALA A 70 -10.61 3.32 13.52
N GLY A 71 -10.56 4.60 13.21
CA GLY A 71 -9.70 5.58 13.88
C GLY A 71 -8.27 5.65 13.37
N PHE A 72 -7.98 5.13 12.16
CA PHE A 72 -6.64 5.16 11.58
C PHE A 72 -6.35 6.37 10.71
N VAL A 73 -7.38 6.98 10.12
CA VAL A 73 -7.26 8.08 9.17
C VAL A 73 -8.28 9.15 9.49
N LYS A 74 -7.92 10.40 9.25
CA LYS A 74 -8.80 11.56 9.31
C LYS A 74 -9.00 12.11 7.89
N ARG A 75 -10.24 12.29 7.48
CA ARG A 75 -10.61 12.99 6.24
C ARG A 75 -10.99 14.42 6.56
N THR A 76 -10.39 15.38 5.89
CA THR A 76 -10.65 16.81 6.08
C THR A 76 -10.83 17.46 4.72
N PRO A 77 -11.88 18.29 4.52
CA PRO A 77 -11.99 19.07 3.28
C PRO A 77 -10.76 19.96 3.09
N SER A 78 -10.28 20.04 1.85
CA SER A 78 -9.17 20.92 1.51
C SER A 78 -9.52 22.39 1.81
N PRO A 79 -8.60 23.18 2.36
CA PRO A 79 -8.82 24.62 2.59
C PRO A 79 -9.09 25.40 1.30
N THR A 80 -8.57 24.92 0.17
CA THR A 80 -8.68 25.60 -1.13
C THR A 80 -9.85 25.09 -1.99
N ASP A 81 -10.30 23.85 -1.76
CA ASP A 81 -11.46 23.29 -2.46
C ASP A 81 -12.15 22.25 -1.57
N LYS A 82 -13.29 22.61 -1.01
CA LYS A 82 -14.06 21.78 -0.08
C LYS A 82 -14.57 20.46 -0.68
N ARG A 83 -14.56 20.33 -2.02
CA ARG A 83 -14.93 19.08 -2.69
C ARG A 83 -13.81 18.05 -2.64
N VAL A 84 -12.59 18.49 -2.33
CA VAL A 84 -11.41 17.64 -2.22
C VAL A 84 -11.22 17.23 -0.76
N LEU A 85 -11.13 15.93 -0.50
CA LEU A 85 -10.86 15.38 0.84
C LEU A 85 -9.37 15.09 0.96
N GLU A 86 -8.73 15.62 1.99
CA GLU A 86 -7.36 15.37 2.35
C GLU A 86 -7.29 14.34 3.48
N LEU A 87 -6.30 13.46 3.39
CA LEU A 87 -6.14 12.32 4.29
C LEU A 87 -4.90 12.48 5.15
N THR A 88 -5.06 12.36 6.46
CA THR A 88 -3.95 12.40 7.41
C THR A 88 -4.01 11.18 8.33
N PRO A 89 -2.84 10.62 8.71
CA PRO A 89 -2.81 9.55 9.70
C PRO A 89 -3.16 10.09 11.09
N THR A 90 -3.84 9.27 11.88
CA THR A 90 -4.09 9.59 13.30
C THR A 90 -2.89 9.18 14.17
N GLU A 91 -2.88 9.58 15.44
CA GLU A 91 -1.90 9.12 16.42
C GLU A 91 -1.82 7.58 16.50
N LYS A 92 -2.96 6.92 16.39
CA LYS A 92 -3.04 5.45 16.36
C LYS A 92 -2.20 4.86 15.23
N THR A 93 -2.27 5.45 14.04
CA THR A 93 -1.50 5.03 12.87
C THR A 93 -0.02 5.38 13.01
N LEU A 94 0.29 6.57 13.51
CA LEU A 94 1.68 6.96 13.76
C LEU A 94 2.36 6.02 14.76
N THR A 95 1.64 5.61 15.80
CA THR A 95 2.14 4.63 16.78
C THR A 95 2.35 3.25 16.15
N LEU A 96 1.48 2.86 15.23
CA LEU A 96 1.54 1.57 14.53
C LEU A 96 2.67 1.52 13.49
N GLN A 97 3.09 2.65 12.96
CA GLN A 97 4.01 2.73 11.80
C GLN A 97 5.29 1.91 11.96
N PRO A 98 6.07 2.00 13.05
CA PRO A 98 7.30 1.23 13.18
C PRO A 98 7.08 -0.27 13.12
N GLU A 99 6.03 -0.75 13.78
CA GLU A 99 5.66 -2.17 13.80
C GLU A 99 5.21 -2.64 12.42
N LEU A 100 4.41 -1.85 11.74
CA LEU A 100 3.93 -2.15 10.39
C LEU A 100 5.08 -2.23 9.38
N LEU A 101 6.00 -1.28 9.41
CA LEU A 101 7.18 -1.29 8.55
C LEU A 101 8.07 -2.50 8.83
N THR A 102 8.33 -2.82 10.10
CA THR A 102 9.12 -3.99 10.48
C THR A 102 8.49 -5.29 9.96
N ALA A 103 7.19 -5.43 10.07
CA ALA A 103 6.48 -6.61 9.56
C ALA A 103 6.62 -6.74 8.04
N MET A 104 6.47 -5.65 7.29
CA MET A 104 6.64 -5.64 5.82
C MET A 104 8.06 -6.03 5.42
N GLU A 105 9.06 -5.48 6.09
CA GLU A 105 10.47 -5.80 5.83
C GLU A 105 10.77 -7.26 6.10
N GLN A 106 10.26 -7.83 7.18
CA GLN A 106 10.47 -9.25 7.51
C GLN A 106 9.89 -10.18 6.44
N TRP A 107 8.74 -9.88 5.89
CA TRP A 107 8.15 -10.69 4.82
C TRP A 107 8.95 -10.60 3.52
N GLU A 108 9.42 -9.42 3.19
CA GLU A 108 10.26 -9.20 2.03
C GLU A 108 11.60 -9.92 2.18
N GLU A 109 12.28 -9.74 3.31
CA GLU A 109 13.54 -10.42 3.61
C GLU A 109 13.41 -11.94 3.51
N LYS A 110 12.33 -12.50 4.08
CA LYS A 110 12.05 -13.93 3.98
C LYS A 110 11.88 -14.38 2.54
N LEU A 111 11.17 -13.59 1.74
CA LEU A 111 10.92 -13.90 0.33
C LEU A 111 12.22 -13.89 -0.49
N ILE A 112 13.05 -12.89 -0.30
CA ILE A 112 14.30 -12.73 -1.06
C ILE A 112 15.50 -13.48 -0.47
N SER A 113 15.35 -14.15 0.67
CA SER A 113 16.43 -14.87 1.36
C SER A 113 17.08 -15.98 0.51
N VAL A 114 16.39 -16.45 -0.52
CA VAL A 114 16.88 -17.46 -1.47
C VAL A 114 17.77 -16.86 -2.57
N LEU A 115 17.89 -15.55 -2.63
CA LEU A 115 18.66 -14.82 -3.64
C LEU A 115 19.97 -14.31 -3.06
N SER A 116 21.00 -14.23 -3.90
CA SER A 116 22.23 -13.53 -3.55
C SER A 116 22.00 -12.02 -3.55
N ARG A 117 22.95 -11.26 -3.02
CA ARG A 117 22.89 -9.79 -3.05
C ARG A 117 22.83 -9.27 -4.48
N GLU A 118 23.64 -9.83 -5.38
CA GLU A 118 23.67 -9.46 -6.79
C GLU A 118 22.36 -9.78 -7.50
N GLU A 119 21.80 -10.95 -7.23
CA GLU A 119 20.48 -11.35 -7.76
C GLU A 119 19.37 -10.44 -7.27
N THR A 120 19.39 -10.06 -6.00
CA THR A 120 18.40 -9.12 -5.42
C THR A 120 18.48 -7.76 -6.09
N GLN A 121 19.69 -7.22 -6.31
CA GLN A 121 19.89 -5.94 -7.01
C GLN A 121 19.40 -6.01 -8.46
N LEU A 122 19.70 -7.11 -9.16
CA LEU A 122 19.23 -7.32 -10.52
C LEU A 122 17.71 -7.39 -10.59
N LEU A 123 17.10 -8.15 -9.69
CA LEU A 123 15.64 -8.30 -9.61
C LEU A 123 14.96 -6.94 -9.36
N THR A 124 15.48 -6.13 -8.44
CA THR A 124 14.96 -4.80 -8.14
C THR A 124 14.92 -3.92 -9.38
N GLY A 125 16.01 -3.90 -10.16
CA GLY A 125 16.08 -3.14 -11.40
C GLY A 125 15.13 -3.66 -12.48
N LEU A 126 15.00 -4.97 -12.61
CA LEU A 126 14.10 -5.59 -13.59
C LEU A 126 12.62 -5.34 -13.23
N LEU A 127 12.26 -5.46 -11.96
CA LEU A 127 10.91 -5.16 -11.49
C LEU A 127 10.55 -3.69 -11.70
N ASP A 128 11.50 -2.78 -11.49
CA ASP A 128 11.29 -1.35 -11.75
C ASP A 128 10.95 -1.10 -13.22
N LYS A 129 11.68 -1.73 -14.15
CA LYS A 129 11.39 -1.65 -15.59
C LYS A 129 9.99 -2.16 -15.92
N LEU A 130 9.60 -3.32 -15.37
CA LEU A 130 8.28 -3.91 -15.62
C LEU A 130 7.18 -3.03 -15.06
N ARG A 131 7.35 -2.50 -13.85
CA ARG A 131 6.38 -1.62 -13.21
C ARG A 131 6.18 -0.33 -14.02
N THR A 132 7.27 0.28 -14.46
CA THR A 132 7.23 1.50 -15.27
C THR A 132 6.48 1.26 -16.58
N ALA A 133 6.80 0.17 -17.29
CA ALA A 133 6.13 -0.19 -18.53
C ALA A 133 4.63 -0.44 -18.33
N ALA A 134 4.24 -1.13 -17.24
CA ALA A 134 2.84 -1.38 -16.94
C ALA A 134 2.07 -0.09 -16.67
N MET A 135 2.67 0.86 -15.94
CA MET A 135 2.04 2.15 -15.66
C MET A 135 1.88 3.02 -16.90
N GLU A 136 2.85 3.01 -17.80
CA GLU A 136 2.78 3.75 -19.06
C GLU A 136 1.66 3.23 -19.97
N ASP A 137 1.39 1.93 -19.94
CA ASP A 137 0.34 1.30 -20.76
C ASP A 137 -1.08 1.67 -20.25
N GLU A 138 -1.22 2.11 -19.01
CA GLU A 138 -2.48 2.54 -18.41
C GLU A 138 -2.81 4.02 -18.68
N GLU A 139 -1.86 4.80 -19.17
CA GLU A 139 -2.04 6.21 -19.54
C GLU A 139 -2.61 6.38 -20.94
#